data_2f8e58d8e998ff03cde3b1f7e32792ff
#
_entry.id   2f8e58d8e998ff03cde3b1f7e32792ff
#
_cell.length_a   1.000
_cell.length_b   1.000
_cell.length_c   1.000
_cell.angle_alpha   90.00
_cell.angle_beta   90.00
_cell.angle_gamma   90.00
#
_symmetry.space_group_name_H-M   'P 1'
#
loop_
_entity.id
_entity.type
_entity.pdbx_description
1 polymer ?
#
loop_
_entity_poly.entity_id
_entity_poly.type
_entity_poly.pdbx_seq_one_letter_code
_entity_poly.pdbx_strand_id
1 'polypeptide(L)'
;MVQRLDCRIIKFLCRHCAAFSFCREVVKLAATRLIALHKNKGKSVAACLKSRTDYAQNPDKTQQGELVSSYECSPLTVDEEFMISKRQYELMTGRRQKSDVIAYQIRQSFKPGEITAEEANKVGYELAMRFTKGKYAFIVATHTDREHIHNHIIYNSTALDSTRKFRDFLLSGLAVQRLSDLICLEHQLSVIEKKPYRERQKRTLYPPKESNRDCLCGVIDNILAEKPKDYEDFLQKLEQQGYEVKRGKYTSVKGTRQKRFIRFRTLGAGYSDCLLYTSDAAD
;
A
#
# COMPACT_ATOMS: atom_id res chain seq x y z
N MET A 1 -11.18 -39.37 -4.26
CA MET A 1 -10.30 -39.53 -5.43
C MET A 1 -10.24 -38.19 -6.14
N VAL A 2 -9.19 -37.40 -5.92
CA VAL A 2 -8.98 -36.12 -6.57
C VAL A 2 -7.90 -36.33 -7.62
N GLN A 3 -8.30 -36.29 -8.88
CA GLN A 3 -7.39 -36.44 -10.01
C GLN A 3 -6.43 -35.24 -10.04
N ARG A 4 -5.14 -35.51 -9.96
CA ARG A 4 -4.05 -34.56 -10.27
C ARG A 4 -4.10 -34.29 -11.78
N LEU A 5 -4.51 -33.07 -12.13
CA LEU A 5 -4.36 -32.59 -13.50
C LEU A 5 -2.86 -32.35 -13.78
N ASP A 6 -2.39 -33.13 -14.73
CA ASP A 6 -0.98 -33.23 -15.13
C ASP A 6 -0.52 -31.95 -15.84
N CYS A 7 0.61 -31.43 -15.40
CA CYS A 7 1.24 -30.18 -15.87
C CYS A 7 1.75 -30.25 -17.33
N ARG A 8 1.50 -31.36 -18.04
CA ARG A 8 1.95 -31.60 -19.41
C ARG A 8 1.02 -31.10 -20.49
N ILE A 9 -0.26 -30.86 -20.18
CA ILE A 9 -1.25 -30.41 -21.19
C ILE A 9 -1.09 -28.92 -21.54
N ILE A 10 -0.53 -28.12 -20.65
CA ILE A 10 -0.32 -26.66 -20.88
C ILE A 10 0.86 -26.42 -21.86
N LYS A 11 1.74 -27.38 -22.07
CA LYS A 11 2.90 -27.22 -22.99
C LYS A 11 2.57 -27.48 -24.46
N PHE A 12 1.41 -28.00 -24.79
CA PHE A 12 1.10 -28.42 -26.17
C PHE A 12 0.33 -27.38 -26.99
N LEU A 13 -0.27 -26.39 -26.37
CA LEU A 13 -1.05 -25.34 -27.05
C LEU A 13 -0.25 -24.07 -27.44
N CYS A 14 1.03 -24.00 -27.16
CA CYS A 14 1.84 -22.78 -27.40
C CYS A 14 2.88 -22.93 -28.54
N ARG A 15 2.65 -23.80 -29.55
CA ARG A 15 3.63 -24.01 -30.65
C ARG A 15 3.25 -23.40 -32.02
N HIS A 16 2.15 -22.67 -32.13
CA HIS A 16 1.76 -22.06 -33.42
C HIS A 16 1.32 -20.60 -33.29
N CYS A 17 2.17 -19.73 -32.75
CA CYS A 17 2.10 -18.29 -33.01
C CYS A 17 3.52 -17.74 -33.15
N ALA A 18 4.08 -17.93 -34.33
CA ALA A 18 5.17 -17.10 -34.80
C ALA A 18 4.60 -15.76 -35.28
N ALA A 19 5.24 -14.67 -34.91
CA ALA A 19 4.99 -13.30 -35.27
C ALA A 19 4.14 -12.49 -34.29
N PHE A 20 4.80 -11.96 -33.23
CA PHE A 20 4.61 -10.57 -32.85
C PHE A 20 5.83 -10.09 -32.04
N SER A 21 6.81 -9.56 -32.79
CA SER A 21 7.83 -8.67 -32.24
C SER A 21 7.11 -7.34 -31.92
N PHE A 22 6.76 -7.10 -30.66
CA PHE A 22 6.26 -5.80 -30.24
C PHE A 22 6.89 -5.37 -28.92
N CYS A 23 7.53 -4.24 -29.00
CA CYS A 23 7.94 -3.27 -27.99
C CYS A 23 7.69 -3.68 -26.52
N ARG A 24 8.77 -3.86 -25.74
CA ARG A 24 8.75 -4.03 -24.29
C ARG A 24 8.37 -2.71 -23.60
N GLU A 25 7.13 -2.32 -23.65
CA GLU A 25 6.60 -1.40 -22.64
C GLU A 25 6.47 -2.14 -21.31
N VAL A 26 6.91 -1.50 -20.24
CA VAL A 26 6.74 -2.00 -18.86
C VAL A 26 5.25 -1.94 -18.51
N VAL A 27 4.54 -2.99 -18.85
CA VAL A 27 3.09 -3.11 -18.63
C VAL A 27 2.85 -3.29 -17.13
N LYS A 28 2.19 -2.31 -16.51
CA LYS A 28 1.62 -2.45 -15.16
C LYS A 28 0.41 -3.39 -15.26
N LEU A 29 0.56 -4.61 -14.79
CA LEU A 29 -0.42 -5.69 -14.85
C LEU A 29 -1.31 -5.71 -13.59
N ALA A 30 -2.42 -6.44 -13.63
CA ALA A 30 -3.34 -6.60 -12.51
C ALA A 30 -2.63 -6.98 -11.20
N ALA A 31 -2.75 -6.16 -10.18
CA ALA A 31 -2.10 -6.36 -8.89
C ALA A 31 -3.14 -6.58 -7.79
N THR A 32 -3.01 -7.68 -7.04
CA THR A 32 -3.94 -7.99 -5.94
C THR A 32 -3.19 -8.08 -4.62
N ARG A 33 -3.77 -7.48 -3.57
CA ARG A 33 -3.22 -7.48 -2.22
C ARG A 33 -4.30 -7.65 -1.16
N LEU A 34 -4.08 -8.57 -0.22
CA LEU A 34 -4.88 -8.73 0.99
C LEU A 34 -4.29 -7.85 2.12
N ILE A 35 -5.16 -7.12 2.83
CA ILE A 35 -4.79 -6.18 3.89
C ILE A 35 -5.72 -6.42 5.08
N ALA A 36 -5.17 -6.70 6.25
CA ALA A 36 -5.93 -6.69 7.49
C ALA A 36 -6.19 -5.24 7.93
N LEU A 37 -7.44 -4.91 8.21
CA LEU A 37 -7.84 -3.60 8.72
C LEU A 37 -7.84 -3.62 10.24
N HIS A 38 -6.99 -2.80 10.83
CA HIS A 38 -6.81 -2.73 12.27
C HIS A 38 -7.57 -1.55 12.89
N LYS A 39 -7.91 -1.70 14.17
CA LYS A 39 -8.43 -0.61 14.98
C LYS A 39 -7.34 0.44 15.19
N ASN A 40 -7.64 1.69 14.93
CA ASN A 40 -6.73 2.80 15.20
C ASN A 40 -6.69 3.12 16.69
N LYS A 41 -5.53 3.49 17.21
CA LYS A 41 -5.36 3.93 18.61
C LYS A 41 -6.31 5.10 18.91
N GLY A 42 -7.04 5.01 20.03
CA GLY A 42 -7.94 6.08 20.48
C GLY A 42 -9.31 6.15 19.77
N LYS A 43 -9.59 5.30 18.76
CA LYS A 43 -10.89 5.28 18.07
C LYS A 43 -11.69 4.02 18.42
N SER A 44 -13.02 4.11 18.37
CA SER A 44 -13.90 2.93 18.49
C SER A 44 -13.80 2.05 17.24
N VAL A 45 -14.19 0.78 17.35
CA VAL A 45 -14.26 -0.15 16.20
C VAL A 45 -15.26 0.36 15.16
N ALA A 46 -16.42 0.83 15.61
CA ALA A 46 -17.44 1.40 14.73
C ALA A 46 -16.92 2.60 13.94
N ALA A 47 -16.27 3.58 14.60
CA ALA A 47 -15.68 4.73 13.92
C ALA A 47 -14.59 4.35 12.91
N CYS A 48 -13.80 3.30 13.21
CA CYS A 48 -12.79 2.79 12.27
C CYS A 48 -13.41 2.07 11.07
N LEU A 49 -14.45 1.26 11.27
CA LEU A 49 -15.19 0.61 10.19
C LEU A 49 -15.83 1.66 9.29
N LYS A 50 -16.61 2.59 9.87
CA LYS A 50 -17.25 3.67 9.13
C LYS A 50 -16.26 4.43 8.26
N SER A 51 -15.16 4.89 8.83
CA SER A 51 -14.13 5.62 8.08
C SER A 51 -13.53 4.81 6.92
N ARG A 52 -13.47 3.47 7.01
CA ARG A 52 -12.95 2.60 5.94
C ARG A 52 -13.98 2.35 4.85
N THR A 53 -15.24 2.14 5.23
CA THR A 53 -16.34 1.94 4.29
C THR A 53 -16.68 3.24 3.56
N ASP A 54 -16.76 4.38 4.27
CA ASP A 54 -16.97 5.70 3.67
C ASP A 54 -15.87 6.04 2.64
N TYR A 55 -14.59 5.75 2.98
CA TYR A 55 -13.49 5.96 2.03
C TYR A 55 -13.63 5.11 0.77
N ALA A 56 -14.01 3.83 0.93
CA ALA A 56 -14.18 2.92 -0.19
C ALA A 56 -15.37 3.32 -1.07
N GLN A 57 -16.46 3.77 -0.46
CA GLN A 57 -17.70 4.15 -1.13
C GLN A 57 -17.77 5.64 -1.52
N ASN A 58 -16.65 6.38 -1.47
CA ASN A 58 -16.62 7.79 -1.78
C ASN A 58 -17.29 8.07 -3.15
N PRO A 59 -18.38 8.86 -3.21
CA PRO A 59 -19.13 9.14 -4.43
C PRO A 59 -18.27 9.70 -5.57
N ASP A 60 -17.30 10.57 -5.25
CA ASP A 60 -16.39 11.17 -6.23
C ASP A 60 -15.51 10.13 -6.96
N LYS A 61 -15.36 8.94 -6.38
CA LYS A 61 -14.48 7.87 -6.90
C LYS A 61 -15.24 6.70 -7.49
N THR A 62 -16.53 6.57 -7.15
CA THR A 62 -17.38 5.42 -7.48
C THR A 62 -18.54 5.80 -8.40
N GLN A 63 -18.40 6.88 -9.19
CA GLN A 63 -19.46 7.40 -10.06
C GLN A 63 -20.77 7.56 -9.28
N GLN A 64 -20.75 8.39 -8.24
CA GLN A 64 -21.89 8.67 -7.35
C GLN A 64 -22.50 7.42 -6.69
N GLY A 65 -21.68 6.36 -6.50
CA GLY A 65 -22.10 5.13 -5.84
C GLY A 65 -22.60 4.03 -6.79
N GLU A 66 -22.71 4.28 -8.10
CA GLU A 66 -23.15 3.29 -9.09
C GLU A 66 -22.19 2.09 -9.18
N LEU A 67 -20.91 2.31 -8.89
CA LEU A 67 -19.87 1.27 -8.91
C LEU A 67 -19.65 0.61 -7.53
N VAL A 68 -20.70 0.51 -6.72
CA VAL A 68 -20.67 -0.17 -5.43
C VAL A 68 -21.63 -1.37 -5.46
N SER A 69 -21.08 -2.56 -5.24
CA SER A 69 -21.83 -3.80 -5.10
C SER A 69 -21.68 -4.37 -3.69
N SER A 70 -22.67 -5.10 -3.20
CA SER A 70 -22.62 -5.71 -1.87
C SER A 70 -23.16 -7.14 -1.88
N TYR A 71 -22.76 -7.92 -0.89
CA TYR A 71 -23.25 -9.27 -0.62
C TYR A 71 -23.57 -9.40 0.86
N GLU A 72 -24.82 -9.82 1.16
CA GLU A 72 -25.33 -10.04 2.53
C GLU A 72 -25.14 -8.82 3.47
N CYS A 73 -25.16 -7.61 2.90
CA CYS A 73 -25.17 -6.35 3.63
C CYS A 73 -25.63 -5.21 2.71
N SER A 74 -26.14 -4.14 3.31
CA SER A 74 -26.47 -2.90 2.59
C SER A 74 -25.21 -2.01 2.51
N PRO A 75 -24.88 -1.42 1.36
CA PRO A 75 -23.78 -0.44 1.26
C PRO A 75 -23.93 0.72 2.23
N LEU A 76 -25.15 1.17 2.52
CA LEU A 76 -25.43 2.31 3.39
C LEU A 76 -25.16 2.04 4.87
N THR A 77 -25.34 0.80 5.32
CA THR A 77 -25.29 0.39 6.74
C THR A 77 -24.24 -0.68 7.03
N VAL A 78 -23.31 -0.90 6.07
CA VAL A 78 -22.34 -2.00 6.13
C VAL A 78 -21.46 -1.99 7.39
N ASP A 79 -21.07 -0.81 7.87
CA ASP A 79 -20.28 -0.66 9.10
C ASP A 79 -21.06 -1.09 10.34
N GLU A 80 -22.36 -0.75 10.42
CA GLU A 80 -23.27 -1.14 11.51
C GLU A 80 -23.55 -2.65 11.46
N GLU A 81 -23.82 -3.20 10.29
CA GLU A 81 -24.07 -4.64 10.09
C GLU A 81 -22.84 -5.48 10.45
N PHE A 82 -21.63 -4.98 10.08
CA PHE A 82 -20.40 -5.62 10.52
C PHE A 82 -20.24 -5.59 12.04
N MET A 83 -20.66 -4.50 12.69
CA MET A 83 -20.65 -4.42 14.15
C MET A 83 -21.66 -5.36 14.80
N ILE A 84 -22.87 -5.48 14.24
CA ILE A 84 -23.89 -6.42 14.72
C ILE A 84 -23.36 -7.86 14.68
N SER A 85 -22.81 -8.29 13.56
CA SER A 85 -22.20 -9.63 13.42
C SER A 85 -21.10 -9.91 14.45
N LYS A 86 -20.30 -8.89 14.81
CA LYS A 86 -19.26 -9.02 15.84
C LYS A 86 -19.87 -9.22 17.24
N ARG A 87 -20.92 -8.47 17.56
CA ARG A 87 -21.65 -8.62 18.84
C ARG A 87 -22.34 -9.98 18.93
N GLN A 88 -22.98 -10.42 17.85
CA GLN A 88 -23.58 -11.75 17.78
C GLN A 88 -22.55 -12.86 17.99
N TYR A 89 -21.36 -12.75 17.35
CA TYR A 89 -20.27 -13.69 17.58
C TYR A 89 -19.84 -13.76 19.04
N GLU A 90 -19.73 -12.62 19.73
CA GLU A 90 -19.34 -12.57 21.13
C GLU A 90 -20.43 -13.21 22.03
N LEU A 91 -21.69 -12.94 21.74
CA LEU A 91 -22.84 -13.53 22.46
C LEU A 91 -22.93 -15.04 22.25
N MET A 92 -22.82 -15.51 21.00
CA MET A 92 -22.96 -16.93 20.67
C MET A 92 -21.78 -17.79 21.14
N THR A 93 -20.57 -17.25 21.10
CA THR A 93 -19.36 -18.04 21.37
C THR A 93 -18.77 -17.77 22.74
N GLY A 94 -19.17 -16.71 23.46
CA GLY A 94 -18.56 -16.23 24.69
C GLY A 94 -17.14 -15.70 24.51
N ARG A 95 -16.66 -15.58 23.27
CA ARG A 95 -15.27 -15.22 22.95
C ARG A 95 -15.18 -13.75 22.58
N ARG A 96 -14.46 -12.97 23.38
CA ARG A 96 -14.08 -11.60 23.00
C ARG A 96 -12.96 -11.60 21.97
N GLN A 97 -13.00 -10.63 21.07
CA GLN A 97 -11.92 -10.44 20.09
C GLN A 97 -10.63 -10.04 20.78
N LYS A 98 -9.59 -10.88 20.65
CA LYS A 98 -8.25 -10.60 21.18
C LYS A 98 -7.42 -9.74 20.22
N SER A 99 -7.63 -9.89 18.90
CA SER A 99 -6.91 -9.12 17.88
C SER A 99 -7.62 -7.79 17.60
N ASP A 100 -6.88 -6.80 17.16
CA ASP A 100 -7.37 -5.49 16.74
C ASP A 100 -7.88 -5.46 15.27
N VAL A 101 -7.87 -6.61 14.58
CA VAL A 101 -8.39 -6.72 13.21
C VAL A 101 -9.89 -6.62 13.18
N ILE A 102 -10.42 -5.61 12.50
CA ILE A 102 -11.84 -5.29 12.45
C ILE A 102 -12.53 -5.78 11.18
N ALA A 103 -11.82 -5.82 10.06
CA ALA A 103 -12.25 -6.31 8.76
C ALA A 103 -11.03 -6.63 7.90
N TYR A 104 -11.24 -7.10 6.70
CA TYR A 104 -10.18 -7.30 5.71
C TYR A 104 -10.51 -6.56 4.43
N GLN A 105 -9.47 -6.14 3.73
CA GLN A 105 -9.59 -5.47 2.45
C GLN A 105 -8.75 -6.21 1.40
N ILE A 106 -9.35 -6.50 0.25
CA ILE A 106 -8.63 -6.88 -0.95
C ILE A 106 -8.57 -5.64 -1.85
N ARG A 107 -7.38 -5.27 -2.29
CA ARG A 107 -7.19 -4.31 -3.38
C ARG A 107 -6.86 -5.09 -4.63
N GLN A 108 -7.59 -4.82 -5.71
CA GLN A 108 -7.35 -5.39 -7.02
C GLN A 108 -7.26 -4.23 -8.02
N SER A 109 -6.17 -4.14 -8.77
CA SER A 109 -5.92 -3.07 -9.75
C SER A 109 -5.75 -3.68 -11.12
N PHE A 110 -6.25 -3.02 -12.15
CA PHE A 110 -6.19 -3.46 -13.53
C PHE A 110 -5.24 -2.60 -14.35
N LYS A 111 -4.85 -3.07 -15.54
CA LYS A 111 -4.08 -2.29 -16.48
C LYS A 111 -4.94 -1.15 -17.05
N PRO A 112 -4.40 0.06 -17.22
CA PRO A 112 -5.15 1.15 -17.87
C PRO A 112 -5.70 0.76 -19.24
N GLY A 113 -6.99 1.04 -19.48
CA GLY A 113 -7.66 0.79 -20.76
C GLY A 113 -7.98 -0.68 -21.07
N GLU A 114 -7.77 -1.61 -20.13
CA GLU A 114 -8.01 -3.05 -20.36
C GLU A 114 -9.43 -3.49 -19.98
N ILE A 115 -10.08 -2.77 -19.08
CA ILE A 115 -11.39 -3.14 -18.53
C ILE A 115 -12.24 -1.91 -18.27
N THR A 116 -13.57 -2.04 -18.41
CA THR A 116 -14.52 -1.00 -18.01
C THR A 116 -14.73 -1.01 -16.49
N ALA A 117 -15.29 0.07 -15.94
CA ALA A 117 -15.50 0.17 -14.50
C ALA A 117 -16.56 -0.84 -14.00
N GLU A 118 -17.59 -1.07 -14.78
CA GLU A 118 -18.67 -2.03 -14.49
C GLU A 118 -18.16 -3.46 -14.53
N GLU A 119 -17.34 -3.80 -15.52
CA GLU A 119 -16.71 -5.12 -15.62
C GLU A 119 -15.73 -5.34 -14.46
N ALA A 120 -14.94 -4.33 -14.11
CA ALA A 120 -14.03 -4.39 -12.97
C ALA A 120 -14.77 -4.64 -11.66
N ASN A 121 -15.95 -4.03 -11.47
CA ASN A 121 -16.81 -4.28 -10.31
C ASN A 121 -17.30 -5.73 -10.27
N LYS A 122 -17.76 -6.28 -11.42
CA LYS A 122 -18.19 -7.68 -11.53
C LYS A 122 -17.04 -8.65 -11.22
N VAL A 123 -15.85 -8.43 -11.78
CA VAL A 123 -14.64 -9.22 -11.52
C VAL A 123 -14.25 -9.15 -10.03
N GLY A 124 -14.36 -7.97 -9.43
CA GLY A 124 -14.13 -7.79 -7.99
C GLY A 124 -15.14 -8.53 -7.13
N TYR A 125 -16.41 -8.50 -7.50
CA TYR A 125 -17.47 -9.24 -6.83
C TYR A 125 -17.25 -10.75 -6.90
N GLU A 126 -16.90 -11.26 -8.08
CA GLU A 126 -16.58 -12.67 -8.28
C GLU A 126 -15.36 -13.10 -7.45
N LEU A 127 -14.30 -12.28 -7.41
CA LEU A 127 -13.14 -12.52 -6.56
C LEU A 127 -13.52 -12.61 -5.09
N ALA A 128 -14.34 -11.67 -4.59
CA ALA A 128 -14.82 -11.66 -3.22
C ALA A 128 -15.63 -12.93 -2.91
N MET A 129 -16.55 -13.29 -3.79
CA MET A 129 -17.42 -14.46 -3.62
C MET A 129 -16.63 -15.77 -3.59
N ARG A 130 -15.74 -15.97 -4.56
CA ARG A 130 -14.90 -17.18 -4.63
C ARG A 130 -13.90 -17.27 -3.46
N PHE A 131 -13.29 -16.15 -3.06
CA PHE A 131 -12.32 -16.12 -1.97
C PHE A 131 -12.96 -16.34 -0.61
N THR A 132 -14.08 -15.70 -0.33
CA THR A 132 -14.84 -15.83 0.92
C THR A 132 -15.72 -17.07 0.94
N LYS A 133 -15.92 -17.72 -0.21
CA LYS A 133 -16.83 -18.86 -0.41
C LYS A 133 -18.27 -18.53 0.02
N GLY A 134 -18.70 -17.27 -0.14
CA GLY A 134 -20.01 -16.81 0.27
C GLY A 134 -20.26 -16.83 1.79
N LYS A 135 -19.23 -16.95 2.62
CA LYS A 135 -19.38 -17.08 4.08
C LYS A 135 -19.25 -15.76 4.84
N TYR A 136 -18.92 -14.68 4.18
CA TYR A 136 -18.67 -13.37 4.79
C TYR A 136 -19.39 -12.28 4.01
N ALA A 137 -20.07 -11.38 4.68
CA ALA A 137 -20.61 -10.19 4.06
C ALA A 137 -19.47 -9.29 3.55
N PHE A 138 -19.67 -8.68 2.39
CA PHE A 138 -18.69 -7.78 1.79
C PHE A 138 -19.31 -6.69 0.93
N ILE A 139 -18.53 -5.65 0.69
CA ILE A 139 -18.78 -4.64 -0.34
C ILE A 139 -17.62 -4.61 -1.32
N VAL A 140 -17.94 -4.29 -2.56
CA VAL A 140 -16.98 -4.04 -3.64
C VAL A 140 -17.21 -2.63 -4.15
N ALA A 141 -16.22 -1.77 -4.04
CA ALA A 141 -16.26 -0.42 -4.57
C ALA A 141 -15.15 -0.24 -5.61
N THR A 142 -15.53 0.13 -6.82
CA THR A 142 -14.61 0.34 -7.93
C THR A 142 -14.31 1.82 -8.08
N HIS A 143 -13.04 2.16 -7.98
CA HIS A 143 -12.54 3.53 -8.10
C HIS A 143 -12.03 3.82 -9.50
N THR A 144 -12.43 4.98 -10.03
CA THR A 144 -12.06 5.50 -11.36
C THR A 144 -11.27 6.81 -11.29
N ASP A 145 -10.86 7.24 -10.08
CA ASP A 145 -10.16 8.49 -9.82
C ASP A 145 -8.69 8.51 -10.29
N ARG A 146 -8.21 7.42 -10.88
CA ARG A 146 -6.83 7.26 -11.38
C ARG A 146 -6.81 6.71 -12.79
N GLU A 147 -5.66 6.80 -13.45
CA GLU A 147 -5.43 6.21 -14.77
C GLU A 147 -5.78 4.71 -14.86
N HIS A 148 -5.66 4.00 -13.73
CA HIS A 148 -5.97 2.58 -13.62
C HIS A 148 -7.19 2.35 -12.74
N ILE A 149 -8.13 1.59 -13.24
CA ILE A 149 -9.30 1.16 -12.47
C ILE A 149 -8.86 0.19 -11.38
N HIS A 150 -9.42 0.34 -10.18
CA HIS A 150 -9.08 -0.52 -9.06
C HIS A 150 -10.25 -0.74 -8.10
N ASN A 151 -10.34 -1.97 -7.59
CA ASN A 151 -11.35 -2.38 -6.64
C ASN A 151 -10.86 -2.30 -5.21
N HIS A 152 -11.73 -1.78 -4.34
CA HIS A 152 -11.66 -1.90 -2.89
C HIS A 152 -12.73 -2.89 -2.43
N ILE A 153 -12.35 -4.11 -2.11
CA ILE A 153 -13.24 -5.14 -1.60
C ILE A 153 -13.05 -5.19 -0.09
N ILE A 154 -14.08 -4.85 0.68
CA ILE A 154 -14.03 -4.91 2.15
C ILE A 154 -15.00 -5.98 2.61
N TYR A 155 -14.48 -7.01 3.30
CA TYR A 155 -15.29 -8.07 3.86
C TYR A 155 -15.16 -8.17 5.39
N ASN A 156 -16.26 -8.60 6.02
CA ASN A 156 -16.33 -8.72 7.47
C ASN A 156 -15.33 -9.77 7.98
N SER A 157 -14.70 -9.50 9.12
CA SER A 157 -13.88 -10.50 9.80
C SER A 157 -14.71 -11.61 10.47
N THR A 158 -16.02 -11.44 10.63
CA THR A 158 -16.95 -12.41 11.23
C THR A 158 -17.77 -13.06 10.13
N ALA A 159 -17.95 -14.37 10.18
CA ALA A 159 -18.76 -15.11 9.23
C ALA A 159 -20.25 -14.78 9.41
N LEU A 160 -21.06 -14.98 8.37
CA LEU A 160 -22.51 -14.72 8.36
C LEU A 160 -23.26 -15.50 9.46
N ASP A 161 -22.83 -16.73 9.74
CA ASP A 161 -23.37 -17.57 10.81
C ASP A 161 -22.95 -17.13 12.22
N SER A 162 -22.14 -16.10 12.33
CA SER A 162 -21.57 -15.56 13.59
C SER A 162 -20.88 -16.59 14.49
N THR A 163 -20.50 -17.77 13.95
CA THR A 163 -19.86 -18.84 14.74
C THR A 163 -18.35 -18.79 14.67
N ARG A 164 -17.80 -18.17 13.67
CA ARG A 164 -16.35 -18.13 13.41
C ARG A 164 -15.89 -16.82 12.82
N LYS A 165 -14.57 -16.57 12.94
CA LYS A 165 -13.90 -15.44 12.30
C LYS A 165 -13.03 -15.90 11.14
N PHE A 166 -12.83 -15.02 10.16
CA PHE A 166 -11.87 -15.24 9.10
C PHE A 166 -10.48 -15.43 9.73
N ARG A 167 -9.83 -16.50 9.34
CA ARG A 167 -8.48 -16.83 9.76
C ARG A 167 -7.51 -16.46 8.66
N ASP A 168 -6.84 -15.33 8.85
CA ASP A 168 -5.70 -14.97 8.01
C ASP A 168 -4.49 -15.83 8.37
N PHE A 169 -3.88 -16.46 7.39
CA PHE A 169 -2.70 -17.29 7.53
C PHE A 169 -1.63 -16.88 6.53
N LEU A 170 -0.40 -17.35 6.71
CA LEU A 170 0.78 -16.93 5.94
C LEU A 170 0.57 -16.92 4.42
N LEU A 171 -0.25 -17.83 3.88
CA LEU A 171 -0.51 -17.97 2.45
C LEU A 171 -1.81 -17.32 1.96
N SER A 172 -2.62 -16.68 2.82
CA SER A 172 -3.88 -16.04 2.41
C SER A 172 -3.67 -14.99 1.31
N GLY A 173 -2.64 -14.16 1.46
CA GLY A 173 -2.29 -13.17 0.44
C GLY A 173 -1.88 -13.79 -0.90
N LEU A 174 -1.18 -14.92 -0.87
CA LEU A 174 -0.82 -15.64 -2.10
C LEU A 174 -2.04 -16.34 -2.71
N ALA A 175 -2.94 -16.88 -1.88
CA ALA A 175 -4.16 -17.52 -2.33
C ALA A 175 -5.08 -16.53 -3.07
N VAL A 176 -5.30 -15.32 -2.49
CA VAL A 176 -6.11 -14.30 -3.15
C VAL A 176 -5.48 -13.79 -4.44
N GLN A 177 -4.14 -13.67 -4.50
CA GLN A 177 -3.45 -13.31 -5.75
C GLN A 177 -3.65 -14.35 -6.84
N ARG A 178 -3.45 -15.65 -6.54
CA ARG A 178 -3.62 -16.72 -7.51
C ARG A 178 -5.07 -16.83 -7.99
N LEU A 179 -6.02 -16.64 -7.09
CA LEU A 179 -7.43 -16.63 -7.43
C LEU A 179 -7.79 -15.44 -8.33
N SER A 180 -7.26 -14.25 -8.02
CA SER A 180 -7.43 -13.09 -8.87
C SER A 180 -6.79 -13.30 -10.25
N ASP A 181 -5.58 -13.85 -10.32
CA ASP A 181 -4.91 -14.17 -11.58
C ASP A 181 -5.77 -15.14 -12.42
N LEU A 182 -6.37 -16.17 -11.80
CA LEU A 182 -7.25 -17.12 -12.47
C LEU A 182 -8.49 -16.46 -13.05
N ILE A 183 -9.19 -15.63 -12.24
CA ILE A 183 -10.39 -14.92 -12.68
C ILE A 183 -10.04 -13.93 -13.80
N CYS A 184 -8.92 -13.19 -13.70
CA CYS A 184 -8.47 -12.32 -14.76
C CYS A 184 -8.26 -13.08 -16.08
N LEU A 185 -7.66 -14.27 -16.05
CA LEU A 185 -7.49 -15.12 -17.23
C LEU A 185 -8.83 -15.61 -17.80
N GLU A 186 -9.80 -15.98 -16.95
CA GLU A 186 -11.15 -16.38 -17.36
C GLU A 186 -11.88 -15.23 -18.10
N HIS A 187 -11.62 -13.98 -17.68
CA HIS A 187 -12.15 -12.76 -18.31
C HIS A 187 -11.22 -12.17 -19.39
N GLN A 188 -10.22 -12.92 -19.86
CA GLN A 188 -9.27 -12.50 -20.91
C GLN A 188 -8.46 -11.24 -20.55
N LEU A 189 -8.29 -10.95 -19.25
CA LEU A 189 -7.50 -9.86 -18.73
C LEU A 189 -6.04 -10.28 -18.51
N SER A 190 -5.15 -9.30 -18.54
CA SER A 190 -3.72 -9.55 -18.33
C SER A 190 -3.40 -9.86 -16.87
N VAL A 191 -2.43 -10.74 -16.63
CA VAL A 191 -1.94 -11.11 -15.32
C VAL A 191 -0.45 -10.83 -15.19
N ILE A 192 0.02 -10.59 -13.96
CA ILE A 192 1.45 -10.38 -13.69
C ILE A 192 2.22 -11.70 -13.82
N GLU A 193 3.08 -11.81 -14.82
CA GLU A 193 4.06 -12.88 -14.86
C GLU A 193 5.06 -12.73 -13.72
N LYS A 194 5.08 -13.71 -12.82
CA LYS A 194 5.97 -13.70 -11.66
C LYS A 194 7.39 -14.04 -12.11
N LYS A 195 8.25 -13.04 -12.18
CA LYS A 195 9.68 -13.26 -12.42
C LYS A 195 10.31 -14.04 -11.26
N PRO A 196 11.24 -14.98 -11.54
CA PRO A 196 12.05 -15.64 -10.52
C PRO A 196 12.74 -14.62 -9.62
N TYR A 197 12.97 -14.97 -8.35
CA TYR A 197 13.55 -14.03 -7.37
C TYR A 197 14.87 -13.38 -7.85
N ARG A 198 15.69 -14.13 -8.59
CA ARG A 198 16.95 -13.66 -9.15
C ARG A 198 16.78 -12.58 -10.23
N GLU A 199 15.66 -12.58 -10.94
CA GLU A 199 15.33 -11.64 -12.02
C GLU A 199 14.49 -10.45 -11.54
N ARG A 200 14.06 -10.47 -10.27
CA ARG A 200 13.33 -9.35 -9.71
C ARG A 200 14.29 -8.18 -9.55
N GLN A 201 14.12 -7.16 -10.38
CA GLN A 201 14.79 -5.90 -10.14
C GLN A 201 14.45 -5.44 -8.73
N LYS A 202 15.48 -5.22 -7.89
CA LYS A 202 15.29 -4.52 -6.62
C LYS A 202 14.51 -3.25 -6.95
N ARG A 203 13.51 -2.90 -6.14
CA ARG A 203 12.67 -1.69 -6.31
C ARG A 203 13.49 -0.40 -6.10
N THR A 204 14.54 -0.21 -6.87
CA THR A 204 15.37 1.00 -6.89
C THR A 204 14.91 1.99 -7.97
N LEU A 205 13.70 1.81 -8.52
CA LEU A 205 13.14 2.69 -9.56
C LEU A 205 12.42 3.95 -9.03
N TYR A 206 12.36 4.14 -7.72
CA TYR A 206 12.21 5.50 -7.21
C TYR A 206 13.63 5.99 -6.93
N PRO A 207 14.08 7.10 -7.55
CA PRO A 207 15.25 7.78 -7.03
C PRO A 207 15.02 7.91 -5.53
N PRO A 208 15.97 7.52 -4.66
CA PRO A 208 15.80 7.69 -3.24
C PRO A 208 15.37 9.15 -3.08
N LYS A 209 14.20 9.39 -2.49
CA LYS A 209 13.83 10.75 -2.12
C LYS A 209 14.97 11.21 -1.27
N GLU A 210 15.71 12.20 -1.75
CA GLU A 210 16.78 12.79 -0.98
C GLU A 210 16.20 13.11 0.39
N SER A 211 16.76 12.47 1.40
CA SER A 211 16.28 12.72 2.74
C SER A 211 16.69 14.15 3.11
N ASN A 212 15.95 14.79 4.01
CA ASN A 212 16.34 16.12 4.51
C ASN A 212 17.78 16.12 5.08
N ARG A 213 18.32 14.96 5.44
CA ARG A 213 19.71 14.80 5.89
C ARG A 213 20.68 14.80 4.71
N ASP A 214 20.35 14.13 3.63
CA ASP A 214 21.19 14.07 2.44
C ASP A 214 21.27 15.47 1.78
N CYS A 215 20.13 16.17 1.70
CA CYS A 215 20.10 17.55 1.25
C CYS A 215 20.96 18.47 2.13
N LEU A 216 20.87 18.31 3.46
CA LEU A 216 21.66 19.10 4.40
C LEU A 216 23.15 18.77 4.29
N CYS A 217 23.52 17.50 4.18
CA CYS A 217 24.92 17.09 3.94
C CYS A 217 25.47 17.73 2.65
N GLY A 218 24.72 17.67 1.55
CA GLY A 218 25.12 18.30 0.29
C GLY A 218 25.32 19.82 0.40
N VAL A 219 24.47 20.51 1.15
CA VAL A 219 24.64 21.96 1.41
C VAL A 219 25.87 22.22 2.28
N ILE A 220 26.11 21.45 3.32
CA ILE A 220 27.30 21.55 4.17
C ILE A 220 28.56 21.31 3.32
N ASP A 221 28.60 20.25 2.52
CA ASP A 221 29.74 19.93 1.68
C ASP A 221 30.04 21.04 0.67
N ASN A 222 29.02 21.65 0.08
CA ASN A 222 29.19 22.79 -0.82
C ASN A 222 29.76 24.02 -0.09
N ILE A 223 29.27 24.35 1.11
CA ILE A 223 29.79 25.49 1.90
C ILE A 223 31.26 25.24 2.32
N LEU A 224 31.60 24.01 2.71
CA LEU A 224 32.96 23.63 3.06
C LEU A 224 33.90 23.71 1.85
N ALA A 225 33.42 23.34 0.65
CA ALA A 225 34.20 23.51 -0.59
C ALA A 225 34.51 24.98 -0.92
N GLU A 226 33.68 25.93 -0.46
CA GLU A 226 33.94 27.37 -0.58
C GLU A 226 34.95 27.91 0.43
N LYS A 227 35.51 27.06 1.31
CA LYS A 227 36.47 27.40 2.36
C LYS A 227 36.00 28.61 3.20
N PRO A 228 34.99 28.44 4.07
CA PRO A 228 34.53 29.50 4.98
C PRO A 228 35.70 29.93 5.88
N LYS A 229 35.76 31.22 6.22
CA LYS A 229 36.86 31.82 7.01
C LYS A 229 36.93 31.27 8.43
N ASP A 230 35.77 31.04 9.03
CA ASP A 230 35.62 30.50 10.37
C ASP A 230 34.24 29.79 10.53
N TYR A 231 34.01 29.21 11.69
CA TYR A 231 32.76 28.54 12.01
C TYR A 231 31.54 29.48 11.97
N GLU A 232 31.72 30.74 12.29
CA GLU A 232 30.66 31.76 12.23
C GLU A 232 30.28 32.08 10.78
N ASP A 233 31.25 32.22 9.89
CA ASP A 233 31.03 32.40 8.45
C ASP A 233 30.33 31.16 7.85
N PHE A 234 30.71 29.96 8.27
CA PHE A 234 30.04 28.73 7.89
C PHE A 234 28.55 28.71 8.31
N LEU A 235 28.24 29.12 9.55
CA LEU A 235 26.86 29.20 10.03
C LEU A 235 26.06 30.29 9.32
N GLN A 236 26.65 31.46 9.04
CA GLN A 236 26.02 32.52 8.27
C GLN A 236 25.69 32.08 6.84
N LYS A 237 26.60 31.35 6.18
CA LYS A 237 26.34 30.77 4.86
C LYS A 237 25.18 29.77 4.88
N LEU A 238 25.07 28.94 5.94
CA LEU A 238 23.92 28.06 6.12
C LEU A 238 22.58 28.83 6.27
N GLU A 239 22.59 29.93 7.01
CA GLU A 239 21.43 30.79 7.15
C GLU A 239 21.04 31.47 5.82
N GLN A 240 22.02 31.88 5.01
CA GLN A 240 21.80 32.42 3.65
C GLN A 240 21.16 31.37 2.71
N GLN A 241 21.45 30.09 2.93
CA GLN A 241 20.82 28.96 2.21
C GLN A 241 19.42 28.62 2.74
N GLY A 242 18.87 29.41 3.68
CA GLY A 242 17.52 29.26 4.20
C GLY A 242 17.38 28.25 5.35
N TYR A 243 18.47 27.94 6.05
CA TYR A 243 18.45 27.11 7.24
C TYR A 243 18.38 27.96 8.50
N GLU A 244 17.47 27.64 9.41
CA GLU A 244 17.42 28.21 10.75
C GLU A 244 18.43 27.50 11.64
N VAL A 245 19.40 28.23 12.21
CA VAL A 245 20.46 27.70 13.06
C VAL A 245 20.09 27.86 14.52
N LYS A 246 20.12 26.78 15.29
CA LYS A 246 19.94 26.79 16.74
C LYS A 246 21.23 26.36 17.43
N ARG A 247 21.83 27.29 18.16
CA ARG A 247 23.03 27.07 18.98
C ARG A 247 22.65 26.53 20.34
N GLY A 248 23.42 25.57 20.85
CA GLY A 248 23.25 24.94 22.15
C GLY A 248 24.43 24.03 22.46
N LYS A 249 24.28 23.06 23.36
CA LYS A 249 25.31 22.05 23.61
C LYS A 249 25.78 21.36 22.33
N TYR A 250 24.90 21.27 21.32
CA TYR A 250 25.15 20.77 19.96
C TYR A 250 24.41 21.66 18.99
N THR A 251 25.09 22.09 17.94
CA THR A 251 24.47 22.88 16.86
C THR A 251 23.44 22.02 16.12
N SER A 252 22.32 22.63 15.83
CA SER A 252 21.25 21.99 15.09
C SER A 252 20.62 22.97 14.10
N VAL A 253 20.22 22.47 12.94
CA VAL A 253 19.66 23.26 11.85
C VAL A 253 18.34 22.71 11.36
N LYS A 254 17.50 23.61 10.83
CA LYS A 254 16.19 23.26 10.31
C LYS A 254 15.97 24.03 8.99
N GLY A 255 15.72 23.32 7.91
CA GLY A 255 15.31 23.92 6.63
C GLY A 255 13.85 24.34 6.62
N THR A 256 13.46 25.23 5.70
CA THR A 256 12.11 25.84 5.59
C THR A 256 10.97 24.82 5.48
N ARG A 257 11.21 23.65 4.90
CA ARG A 257 10.22 22.55 4.75
C ARG A 257 10.27 21.51 5.86
N GLN A 258 11.10 21.71 6.90
CA GLN A 258 11.30 20.73 7.97
C GLN A 258 10.51 21.10 9.22
N LYS A 259 9.95 20.09 9.90
CA LYS A 259 9.24 20.29 11.17
C LYS A 259 10.14 20.20 12.40
N ARG A 260 11.34 19.62 12.27
CA ARG A 260 12.26 19.32 13.39
C ARG A 260 13.69 19.73 13.03
N PHE A 261 14.43 20.19 14.04
CA PHE A 261 15.85 20.42 13.92
C PHE A 261 16.66 19.13 13.78
N ILE A 262 17.69 19.15 12.93
CA ILE A 262 18.67 18.08 12.74
C ILE A 262 19.96 18.52 13.41
N ARG A 263 20.53 17.71 14.31
CA ARG A 263 21.81 17.98 14.95
C ARG A 263 22.94 17.53 14.05
N PHE A 264 24.00 18.30 13.90
CA PHE A 264 25.16 17.97 13.05
C PHE A 264 25.75 16.58 13.40
N ARG A 265 25.95 16.28 14.68
CA ARG A 265 26.45 14.98 15.12
C ARG A 265 25.62 13.77 14.65
N THR A 266 24.38 13.97 14.20
CA THR A 266 23.51 12.87 13.72
C THR A 266 23.57 12.68 12.20
N LEU A 267 24.35 13.50 11.50
CA LEU A 267 24.54 13.42 10.05
C LEU A 267 25.59 12.36 9.65
N GLY A 268 26.51 12.06 10.53
CA GLY A 268 27.58 11.09 10.30
C GLY A 268 28.91 11.52 10.89
N ALA A 269 29.94 10.66 10.77
CA ALA A 269 31.25 10.89 11.37
C ALA A 269 31.97 12.15 10.87
N GLY A 270 31.68 12.61 9.63
CA GLY A 270 32.31 13.81 9.02
C GLY A 270 31.64 15.15 9.37
N TYR A 271 30.50 15.15 10.08
CA TYR A 271 29.66 16.33 10.28
C TYR A 271 29.51 16.72 11.75
N SER A 272 30.44 16.31 12.61
CA SER A 272 30.41 16.72 14.02
C SER A 272 30.88 18.17 14.17
N ASP A 273 30.27 18.91 15.14
CA ASP A 273 30.65 20.32 15.43
C ASP A 273 32.18 20.48 15.56
N CYS A 274 32.86 19.48 16.17
CA CYS A 274 34.31 19.50 16.37
C CYS A 274 35.10 19.38 15.05
N LEU A 275 34.68 18.53 14.10
CA LEU A 275 35.35 18.35 12.82
C LEU A 275 35.10 19.52 11.87
N LEU A 276 33.91 20.13 11.93
CA LEU A 276 33.59 21.33 11.18
C LEU A 276 34.38 22.54 11.68
N TYR A 277 34.84 22.50 12.97
CA TYR A 277 35.66 23.54 13.60
C TYR A 277 37.18 23.35 13.33
N THR A 278 37.64 22.09 13.13
CA THR A 278 39.05 21.76 12.98
C THR A 278 39.55 21.78 11.52
N SER A 279 38.69 21.96 10.54
CA SER A 279 39.10 22.18 9.15
C SER A 279 39.88 23.50 8.97
N ASP A 280 39.81 24.41 9.97
CA ASP A 280 40.50 25.70 9.96
C ASP A 280 41.90 25.65 10.58
N ALA A 281 42.38 24.53 11.16
CA ALA A 281 43.66 24.43 11.89
C ALA A 281 44.73 23.63 11.14
N ALA A 282 44.52 23.34 9.87
CA ALA A 282 45.45 22.55 9.04
C ALA A 282 45.92 23.36 7.78
N ASP A 283 46.45 24.56 8.00
CA ASP A 283 47.38 25.26 7.08
C ASP A 283 48.55 25.86 7.85
#